data_846da7e37c9cbceec63d2d5e2da3375a
#
_entry.id   846da7e37c9cbceec63d2d5e2da3375a
#
_cell.length_a   1.000
_cell.length_b   1.000
_cell.length_c   1.000
_cell.angle_alpha   90.00
_cell.angle_beta   90.00
_cell.angle_gamma   90.00
#
_symmetry.space_group_name_H-M   'P 1'
#
loop_
_entity.id
_entity.type
_entity.pdbx_description
1 polymer ?
#
loop_
_entity_poly.entity_id
_entity_poly.type
_entity_poly.pdbx_seq_one_letter_code
_entity_poly.pdbx_strand_id
1 'polypeptide(L)'
;CRRAVTHAINAAHKKVVGYPSALSAKTWGFYDVAFKGEAFEFERPFGSYVMENVLFKISYPAEFHAQTAVECAMQLHSEVAGRLEQIDRIVVETQEAGARIIDKTGPLANYADRDHCLQYMIAVPMIFGRLTADDYGDAVAADPRIDALRDKMLVSENPAFTADDFDPDKRFIGNSIQVHFTDGTSTRKVSIDY
;
A
#
# COMPACT_ATOMS: atom_id res chain seq x y z
N CYS A 1 -8.37 14.81 -3.10
CA CYS A 1 -9.62 15.25 -2.44
C CYS A 1 -9.48 16.56 -1.66
N ARG A 2 -8.47 16.74 -0.78
CA ARG A 2 -8.35 17.94 0.08
C ARG A 2 -8.31 19.25 -0.72
N ARG A 3 -7.57 19.31 -1.83
CA ARG A 3 -7.52 20.51 -2.72
C ARG A 3 -8.86 20.83 -3.36
N ALA A 4 -9.62 19.82 -3.78
CA ALA A 4 -10.93 20.02 -4.40
C ALA A 4 -11.93 20.58 -3.38
N VAL A 5 -11.95 20.07 -2.16
CA VAL A 5 -12.81 20.56 -1.07
C VAL A 5 -12.44 22.02 -0.71
N THR A 6 -11.16 22.31 -0.56
CA THR A 6 -10.70 23.70 -0.29
C THR A 6 -11.07 24.64 -1.41
N HIS A 7 -10.98 24.20 -2.68
CA HIS A 7 -11.39 25.00 -3.84
C HIS A 7 -12.90 25.26 -3.83
N ALA A 8 -13.71 24.23 -3.55
CA ALA A 8 -15.16 24.37 -3.47
C ALA A 8 -15.59 25.32 -2.35
N ILE A 9 -14.99 25.24 -1.16
CA ILE A 9 -15.24 26.14 -0.04
C ILE A 9 -14.84 27.58 -0.39
N ASN A 10 -13.66 27.78 -0.98
CA ASN A 10 -13.20 29.11 -1.40
C ASN A 10 -14.07 29.70 -2.51
N ALA A 11 -14.57 28.87 -3.45
CA ALA A 11 -15.49 29.29 -4.50
C ALA A 11 -16.82 29.74 -3.89
N ALA A 12 -17.38 28.98 -2.95
CA ALA A 12 -18.59 29.33 -2.24
C ALA A 12 -18.44 30.64 -1.45
N HIS A 13 -17.34 30.82 -0.73
CA HIS A 13 -17.03 32.07 -0.02
C HIS A 13 -16.92 33.28 -0.94
N LYS A 14 -16.39 33.09 -2.14
CA LYS A 14 -16.25 34.16 -3.16
C LYS A 14 -17.51 34.35 -4.00
N LYS A 15 -18.62 33.70 -3.63
CA LYS A 15 -19.89 33.73 -4.39
C LYS A 15 -19.73 33.33 -5.87
N VAL A 16 -18.83 32.39 -6.15
CA VAL A 16 -18.70 31.82 -7.48
C VAL A 16 -19.93 30.95 -7.72
N VAL A 17 -20.71 31.28 -8.72
CA VAL A 17 -21.95 30.59 -9.07
C VAL A 17 -21.60 29.27 -9.78
N GLY A 18 -22.08 28.15 -9.26
CA GLY A 18 -22.04 26.85 -9.93
C GLY A 18 -23.29 26.63 -10.80
N TYR A 19 -23.25 25.61 -11.63
CA TYR A 19 -24.43 25.15 -12.38
C TYR A 19 -25.32 24.29 -11.49
N PRO A 20 -26.51 24.75 -11.08
CA PRO A 20 -27.37 24.01 -10.16
C PRO A 20 -27.92 22.71 -10.78
N SER A 21 -27.93 22.63 -12.10
CA SER A 21 -28.40 21.48 -12.86
C SER A 21 -27.29 20.56 -13.40
N ALA A 22 -26.04 20.68 -12.90
CA ALA A 22 -24.92 19.88 -13.39
C ALA A 22 -25.17 18.36 -13.36
N LEU A 23 -25.97 17.90 -12.41
CA LEU A 23 -26.33 16.48 -12.30
C LEU A 23 -27.49 16.11 -13.22
N SER A 24 -28.53 16.99 -13.33
CA SER A 24 -29.84 16.68 -13.90
C SER A 24 -30.17 17.39 -15.23
N ALA A 25 -29.23 18.17 -15.78
CA ALA A 25 -29.45 18.81 -17.10
C ALA A 25 -29.64 17.75 -18.18
N LYS A 26 -30.66 17.91 -19.01
CA LYS A 26 -30.90 17.01 -20.13
C LYS A 26 -29.73 17.04 -21.11
N THR A 27 -29.39 15.89 -21.65
CA THR A 27 -28.31 15.63 -22.64
C THR A 27 -26.90 15.74 -22.09
N TRP A 28 -26.62 16.76 -21.29
CA TRP A 28 -25.25 17.05 -20.84
C TRP A 28 -25.04 16.94 -19.31
N GLY A 29 -26.14 16.68 -18.58
CA GLY A 29 -26.04 16.42 -17.13
C GLY A 29 -25.42 15.08 -16.84
N PHE A 30 -24.87 14.97 -15.64
CA PHE A 30 -24.15 13.76 -15.21
C PHE A 30 -25.00 12.49 -15.31
N TYR A 31 -26.29 12.56 -14.97
CA TYR A 31 -27.20 11.42 -15.08
C TYR A 31 -27.44 10.98 -16.53
N ASP A 32 -27.64 11.94 -17.44
CA ASP A 32 -27.83 11.61 -18.85
C ASP A 32 -26.56 10.98 -19.45
N VAL A 33 -25.37 11.52 -19.14
CA VAL A 33 -24.12 11.09 -19.73
C VAL A 33 -23.65 9.76 -19.11
N ALA A 34 -23.69 9.63 -17.79
CA ALA A 34 -23.12 8.49 -17.06
C ALA A 34 -24.12 7.38 -16.74
N PHE A 35 -25.42 7.71 -16.59
CA PHE A 35 -26.47 6.79 -16.16
C PHE A 35 -27.66 6.70 -17.13
N LYS A 36 -27.50 7.12 -18.39
CA LYS A 36 -28.53 7.04 -19.42
C LYS A 36 -29.83 7.78 -19.06
N GLY A 37 -29.74 8.84 -18.26
CA GLY A 37 -30.86 9.63 -17.79
C GLY A 37 -31.50 9.15 -16.49
N GLU A 38 -31.05 8.04 -15.94
CA GLU A 38 -31.54 7.55 -14.65
C GLU A 38 -30.86 8.29 -13.50
N ALA A 39 -31.65 8.75 -12.53
CA ALA A 39 -31.14 9.38 -11.33
C ALA A 39 -30.48 8.30 -10.45
N PHE A 40 -29.33 8.64 -9.84
CA PHE A 40 -28.71 7.77 -8.87
C PHE A 40 -29.54 7.75 -7.58
N GLU A 41 -29.97 6.57 -7.19
CA GLU A 41 -30.66 6.34 -5.92
C GLU A 41 -29.71 5.69 -4.93
N PHE A 42 -29.66 6.25 -3.73
CA PHE A 42 -28.90 5.63 -2.64
C PHE A 42 -29.71 4.46 -2.07
N GLU A 43 -29.14 3.27 -2.10
CA GLU A 43 -29.77 2.07 -1.52
C GLU A 43 -29.95 2.21 0.01
N ARG A 44 -29.25 3.12 0.64
CA ARG A 44 -29.27 3.37 2.08
C ARG A 44 -29.27 4.87 2.38
N PRO A 45 -29.89 5.31 3.48
CA PRO A 45 -29.79 6.69 3.92
C PRO A 45 -28.34 7.05 4.28
N PHE A 46 -27.98 8.32 4.15
CA PHE A 46 -26.71 8.82 4.65
C PHE A 46 -26.58 8.58 6.15
N GLY A 47 -25.53 7.92 6.55
CA GLY A 47 -25.25 7.59 7.94
C GLY A 47 -23.78 7.25 8.14
N SER A 48 -23.46 6.42 9.10
CA SER A 48 -22.10 5.99 9.42
C SER A 48 -21.60 4.83 8.56
N TYR A 49 -22.22 4.58 7.39
CA TYR A 49 -21.94 3.42 6.53
C TYR A 49 -20.45 3.16 6.30
N VAL A 50 -19.67 4.22 6.01
CA VAL A 50 -18.21 4.09 5.81
C VAL A 50 -17.54 3.57 7.09
N MET A 51 -17.92 4.10 8.25
CA MET A 51 -17.35 3.70 9.54
C MET A 51 -17.76 2.27 9.95
N GLU A 52 -18.93 1.82 9.51
CA GLU A 52 -19.44 0.48 9.79
C GLU A 52 -18.85 -0.61 8.90
N ASN A 53 -18.41 -0.23 7.67
CA ASN A 53 -18.01 -1.16 6.65
C ASN A 53 -16.54 -1.02 6.22
N VAL A 54 -15.77 -0.13 6.84
CA VAL A 54 -14.33 -0.04 6.63
C VAL A 54 -13.64 -1.22 7.29
N LEU A 55 -12.94 -2.00 6.49
CA LEU A 55 -12.07 -3.06 6.98
C LEU A 55 -10.71 -2.45 7.34
N PHE A 56 -10.42 -2.36 8.63
CA PHE A 56 -9.11 -1.97 9.11
C PHE A 56 -8.25 -3.22 9.32
N LYS A 57 -7.45 -3.57 8.32
CA LYS A 57 -6.39 -4.58 8.44
C LYS A 57 -5.04 -3.89 8.65
N ILE A 58 -4.98 -2.91 9.55
CA ILE A 58 -3.77 -2.10 9.76
C ILE A 58 -3.12 -2.51 11.08
N SER A 59 -2.07 -3.32 10.98
CA SER A 59 -1.21 -3.67 12.11
C SER A 59 0.03 -2.77 12.18
N TYR A 60 0.44 -2.21 11.05
CA TYR A 60 1.65 -1.40 10.89
C TYR A 60 1.33 -0.10 10.15
N PRO A 61 2.09 0.99 10.39
CA PRO A 61 1.97 2.23 9.62
C PRO A 61 2.60 2.05 8.23
N ALA A 62 2.01 1.21 7.40
CA ALA A 62 2.46 0.84 6.07
C ALA A 62 1.29 0.85 5.10
N GLU A 63 1.58 1.01 3.82
CA GLU A 63 0.58 0.88 2.77
C GLU A 63 -0.11 -0.48 2.89
N PHE A 64 -1.40 -0.53 2.54
CA PHE A 64 -2.29 -1.65 2.84
C PHE A 64 -1.79 -3.00 2.31
N HIS A 65 -1.31 -3.05 1.07
CA HIS A 65 -0.85 -4.29 0.44
C HIS A 65 0.50 -4.80 0.99
N ALA A 66 1.21 -3.98 1.77
CA ALA A 66 2.47 -4.33 2.40
C ALA A 66 2.31 -4.89 3.83
N GLN A 67 1.12 -4.88 4.43
CA GLN A 67 0.91 -5.22 5.85
C GLN A 67 1.52 -6.58 6.22
N THR A 68 1.18 -7.62 5.47
CA THR A 68 1.71 -8.98 5.72
C THR A 68 3.17 -9.13 5.30
N ALA A 69 3.68 -8.32 4.35
CA ALA A 69 5.11 -8.28 4.02
C ALA A 69 5.94 -7.72 5.17
N VAL A 70 5.44 -6.66 5.84
CA VAL A 70 6.07 -6.13 7.06
C VAL A 70 6.12 -7.20 8.14
N GLU A 71 5.04 -7.94 8.34
CA GLU A 71 4.98 -9.03 9.31
C GLU A 71 5.96 -10.16 8.97
N CYS A 72 6.06 -10.56 7.69
CA CYS A 72 7.07 -11.52 7.24
C CYS A 72 8.48 -11.04 7.56
N ALA A 73 8.78 -9.75 7.30
CA ALA A 73 10.09 -9.16 7.58
C ALA A 73 10.40 -9.11 9.08
N MET A 74 9.42 -8.80 9.92
CA MET A 74 9.55 -8.84 11.38
C MET A 74 9.88 -10.24 11.89
N GLN A 75 9.23 -11.28 11.35
CA GLN A 75 9.50 -12.66 11.71
C GLN A 75 10.90 -13.12 11.29
N LEU A 76 11.45 -12.55 10.20
CA LEU A 76 12.78 -12.86 9.71
C LEU A 76 13.90 -12.06 10.38
N HIS A 77 13.57 -10.98 11.08
CA HIS A 77 14.55 -10.07 11.67
C HIS A 77 15.65 -10.80 12.47
N SER A 78 15.27 -11.69 13.39
CA SER A 78 16.24 -12.40 14.23
C SER A 78 17.19 -13.31 13.45
N GLU A 79 16.79 -13.77 12.27
CA GLU A 79 17.60 -14.65 11.41
C GLU A 79 18.57 -13.85 10.54
N VAL A 80 18.24 -12.57 10.22
CA VAL A 80 18.98 -11.77 9.23
C VAL A 80 19.76 -10.60 9.82
N ALA A 81 19.35 -10.02 10.96
CA ALA A 81 19.91 -8.79 11.51
C ALA A 81 21.43 -8.86 11.76
N GLY A 82 21.96 -10.02 12.14
CA GLY A 82 23.39 -10.25 12.36
C GLY A 82 24.23 -10.55 11.11
N ARG A 83 23.58 -10.65 9.92
CA ARG A 83 24.25 -11.09 8.67
C ARG A 83 23.74 -10.36 7.43
N LEU A 84 23.30 -9.09 7.56
CA LEU A 84 22.75 -8.29 6.46
C LEU A 84 23.71 -8.19 5.27
N GLU A 85 25.00 -8.08 5.52
CA GLU A 85 26.03 -8.00 4.49
C GLU A 85 26.17 -9.31 3.69
N GLN A 86 25.82 -10.43 4.31
CA GLN A 86 25.89 -11.76 3.68
C GLN A 86 24.66 -12.08 2.83
N ILE A 87 23.65 -11.20 2.80
CA ILE A 87 22.48 -11.39 1.97
C ILE A 87 22.88 -11.22 0.50
N ASP A 88 22.62 -12.25 -0.31
CA ASP A 88 22.77 -12.25 -1.75
C ASP A 88 21.53 -11.61 -2.44
N ARG A 89 20.36 -12.17 -2.16
CA ARG A 89 19.09 -11.67 -2.67
C ARG A 89 17.94 -11.97 -1.72
N ILE A 90 16.87 -11.21 -1.86
CA ILE A 90 15.62 -11.37 -1.12
C ILE A 90 14.51 -11.59 -2.14
N VAL A 91 13.87 -12.75 -2.08
CA VAL A 91 12.73 -13.07 -2.95
C VAL A 91 11.45 -12.67 -2.21
N VAL A 92 10.66 -11.82 -2.86
CA VAL A 92 9.39 -11.31 -2.34
C VAL A 92 8.29 -11.69 -3.33
N GLU A 93 7.30 -12.40 -2.85
CA GLU A 93 6.08 -12.63 -3.63
C GLU A 93 4.93 -11.85 -3.01
N THR A 94 4.10 -11.24 -3.84
CA THR A 94 2.96 -10.41 -3.43
C THR A 94 1.79 -10.62 -4.37
N GLN A 95 0.63 -10.05 -4.07
CA GLN A 95 -0.53 -10.02 -4.97
C GLN A 95 -0.33 -8.97 -6.09
N GLU A 96 -1.12 -9.02 -7.15
CA GLU A 96 -1.03 -8.11 -8.31
C GLU A 96 -1.01 -6.64 -7.89
N ALA A 97 -1.90 -6.25 -6.97
CA ALA A 97 -2.00 -4.88 -6.51
C ALA A 97 -0.70 -4.39 -5.82
N GLY A 98 -0.09 -5.21 -4.97
CA GLY A 98 1.21 -4.91 -4.36
C GLY A 98 2.32 -4.75 -5.40
N ALA A 99 2.46 -5.70 -6.32
CA ALA A 99 3.45 -5.64 -7.39
C ALA A 99 3.26 -4.41 -8.30
N ARG A 100 2.02 -3.99 -8.54
CA ARG A 100 1.70 -2.89 -9.44
C ARG A 100 1.81 -1.51 -8.79
N ILE A 101 1.48 -1.39 -7.50
CA ILE A 101 1.31 -0.10 -6.83
C ILE A 101 2.54 0.29 -6.03
N ILE A 102 3.15 -0.65 -5.32
CA ILE A 102 4.19 -0.38 -4.33
C ILE A 102 5.56 -1.03 -4.62
N ASP A 103 5.70 -1.79 -5.69
CA ASP A 103 7.03 -2.21 -6.17
C ASP A 103 7.75 -1.00 -6.79
N LYS A 104 8.67 -0.41 -6.02
CA LYS A 104 9.39 0.80 -6.41
C LYS A 104 10.90 0.61 -6.29
N THR A 105 11.57 0.88 -7.40
CA THR A 105 13.04 0.97 -7.47
C THR A 105 13.50 2.43 -7.55
N GLY A 106 14.79 2.68 -7.31
CA GLY A 106 15.39 4.00 -7.39
C GLY A 106 15.20 4.85 -6.13
N PRO A 107 15.56 6.14 -6.18
CA PRO A 107 15.60 7.01 -5.01
C PRO A 107 14.20 7.34 -4.47
N LEU A 108 14.09 7.42 -3.14
CA LEU A 108 12.87 7.78 -2.42
C LEU A 108 13.06 9.15 -1.76
N ALA A 109 12.36 10.16 -2.27
CA ALA A 109 12.63 11.56 -1.92
C ALA A 109 11.95 12.02 -0.62
N ASN A 110 10.88 11.36 -0.17
CA ASN A 110 10.05 11.84 0.93
C ASN A 110 9.28 10.69 1.60
N TYR A 111 8.53 11.02 2.65
CA TYR A 111 7.66 10.09 3.38
C TYR A 111 6.70 9.30 2.49
N ALA A 112 6.04 9.99 1.55
CA ALA A 112 5.02 9.38 0.70
C ALA A 112 5.64 8.40 -0.33
N ASP A 113 6.89 8.61 -0.71
CA ASP A 113 7.61 7.64 -1.54
C ASP A 113 7.96 6.39 -0.74
N ARG A 114 8.34 6.55 0.53
CA ARG A 114 8.82 5.47 1.40
C ARG A 114 7.69 4.59 1.91
N ASP A 115 6.56 5.17 2.33
CA ASP A 115 5.40 4.42 2.81
C ASP A 115 4.60 3.73 1.69
N HIS A 116 4.93 4.03 0.42
CA HIS A 116 4.43 3.36 -0.78
C HIS A 116 5.55 2.63 -1.55
N CYS A 117 6.59 2.18 -0.86
CA CYS A 117 7.66 1.35 -1.42
C CYS A 117 7.76 0.04 -0.64
N LEU A 118 7.35 -1.06 -1.28
CA LEU A 118 7.34 -2.39 -0.66
C LEU A 118 8.73 -2.76 -0.11
N GLN A 119 9.77 -2.48 -0.89
CA GLN A 119 11.15 -2.78 -0.50
C GLN A 119 11.60 -1.99 0.73
N TYR A 120 11.17 -0.73 0.86
CA TYR A 120 11.49 0.07 2.05
C TYR A 120 10.79 -0.49 3.30
N MET A 121 9.48 -0.80 3.15
CA MET A 121 8.66 -1.34 4.22
C MET A 121 9.09 -2.76 4.67
N ILE A 122 9.85 -3.47 3.85
CA ILE A 122 10.50 -4.75 4.19
C ILE A 122 11.89 -4.52 4.80
N ALA A 123 12.70 -3.61 4.23
CA ALA A 123 14.08 -3.39 4.68
C ALA A 123 14.16 -2.89 6.12
N VAL A 124 13.31 -1.92 6.47
CA VAL A 124 13.30 -1.32 7.81
C VAL A 124 13.07 -2.36 8.91
N PRO A 125 11.99 -3.19 8.88
CA PRO A 125 11.80 -4.20 9.90
C PRO A 125 12.86 -5.32 9.87
N MET A 126 13.44 -5.66 8.73
CA MET A 126 14.55 -6.59 8.67
C MET A 126 15.80 -6.07 9.42
N ILE A 127 16.06 -4.77 9.36
CA ILE A 127 17.20 -4.12 9.99
C ILE A 127 16.93 -3.87 11.48
N PHE A 128 15.79 -3.27 11.80
CA PHE A 128 15.52 -2.71 13.13
C PHE A 128 14.55 -3.53 14.00
N GLY A 129 13.90 -4.55 13.43
CA GLY A 129 12.88 -5.34 14.13
C GLY A 129 11.62 -4.56 14.48
N ARG A 130 11.37 -3.44 13.79
CA ARG A 130 10.19 -2.59 13.97
C ARG A 130 9.87 -1.83 12.69
N LEU A 131 8.63 -1.32 12.62
CA LEU A 131 8.23 -0.31 11.66
C LEU A 131 7.24 0.64 12.35
N THR A 132 7.64 1.89 12.51
CA THR A 132 6.83 2.98 13.08
C THR A 132 6.69 4.13 12.08
N ALA A 133 5.79 5.07 12.33
CA ALA A 133 5.64 6.23 11.47
C ALA A 133 6.92 7.07 11.37
N ASP A 134 7.73 7.13 12.44
CA ASP A 134 8.99 7.86 12.48
C ASP A 134 10.08 7.23 11.60
N ASP A 135 9.95 5.92 11.32
CA ASP A 135 10.93 5.20 10.50
C ASP A 135 10.89 5.61 9.01
N TYR A 136 9.89 6.38 8.58
CA TYR A 136 9.85 7.00 7.25
C TYR A 136 10.56 8.36 7.18
N GLY A 137 11.05 8.89 8.31
CA GLY A 137 11.78 10.16 8.41
C GLY A 137 13.16 10.10 7.74
N ASP A 138 13.67 11.27 7.34
CA ASP A 138 14.95 11.40 6.63
C ASP A 138 16.12 10.85 7.44
N ALA A 139 16.06 10.93 8.77
CA ALA A 139 17.10 10.40 9.65
C ALA A 139 17.27 8.89 9.55
N VAL A 140 16.15 8.14 9.48
CA VAL A 140 16.18 6.68 9.31
C VAL A 140 16.47 6.33 7.86
N ALA A 141 15.86 7.04 6.91
CA ALA A 141 16.04 6.80 5.48
C ALA A 141 17.49 7.04 5.00
N ALA A 142 18.29 7.80 5.74
CA ALA A 142 19.71 8.01 5.46
C ALA A 142 20.58 6.80 5.83
N ASP A 143 20.06 5.76 6.47
CA ASP A 143 20.81 4.54 6.76
C ASP A 143 21.10 3.77 5.46
N PRO A 144 22.38 3.63 5.04
CA PRO A 144 22.73 3.02 3.76
C PRO A 144 22.35 1.54 3.66
N ARG A 145 22.12 0.86 4.78
CA ARG A 145 21.71 -0.54 4.80
C ARG A 145 20.31 -0.72 4.19
N ILE A 146 19.45 0.29 4.30
CA ILE A 146 18.09 0.24 3.74
C ILE A 146 18.15 0.12 2.22
N ASP A 147 18.87 1.03 1.56
CA ASP A 147 18.99 0.99 0.09
C ASP A 147 19.77 -0.25 -0.37
N ALA A 148 20.81 -0.65 0.37
CA ALA A 148 21.54 -1.87 0.08
C ALA A 148 20.68 -3.15 0.12
N LEU A 149 19.69 -3.21 1.01
CA LEU A 149 18.72 -4.32 1.05
C LEU A 149 17.65 -4.19 -0.05
N ARG A 150 17.16 -2.98 -0.29
CA ARG A 150 16.18 -2.71 -1.35
C ARG A 150 16.68 -3.18 -2.71
N ASP A 151 17.93 -2.90 -3.03
CA ASP A 151 18.57 -3.28 -4.30
C ASP A 151 18.71 -4.81 -4.48
N LYS A 152 18.64 -5.58 -3.40
CA LYS A 152 18.70 -7.05 -3.40
C LYS A 152 17.32 -7.72 -3.48
N MET A 153 16.22 -6.96 -3.47
CA MET A 153 14.87 -7.50 -3.48
C MET A 153 14.39 -7.78 -4.90
N LEU A 154 13.92 -8.99 -5.11
CA LEU A 154 13.28 -9.44 -6.32
C LEU A 154 11.79 -9.63 -6.02
N VAL A 155 10.99 -8.67 -6.48
CA VAL A 155 9.53 -8.68 -6.29
C VAL A 155 8.86 -9.36 -7.47
N SER A 156 7.92 -10.24 -7.20
CA SER A 156 7.12 -10.90 -8.22
C SER A 156 5.68 -11.13 -7.74
N GLU A 157 4.76 -11.16 -8.69
CA GLU A 157 3.39 -11.55 -8.42
C GLU A 157 3.31 -13.06 -8.13
N ASN A 158 2.51 -13.41 -7.11
CA ASN A 158 2.04 -14.77 -6.87
C ASN A 158 0.55 -14.87 -7.24
N PRO A 159 0.19 -15.62 -8.30
CA PRO A 159 -1.20 -15.71 -8.76
C PRO A 159 -2.18 -16.25 -7.71
N ALA A 160 -1.73 -17.07 -6.76
CA ALA A 160 -2.58 -17.52 -5.68
C ALA A 160 -2.95 -16.39 -4.71
N PHE A 161 -1.99 -15.53 -4.37
CA PHE A 161 -2.26 -14.33 -3.55
C PHE A 161 -3.19 -13.36 -4.27
N THR A 162 -3.01 -13.19 -5.58
CA THR A 162 -3.90 -12.35 -6.40
C THR A 162 -5.33 -12.92 -6.42
N ALA A 163 -5.48 -14.24 -6.58
CA ALA A 163 -6.80 -14.87 -6.56
C ALA A 163 -7.50 -14.69 -5.20
N ASP A 164 -6.78 -14.82 -4.09
CA ASP A 164 -7.32 -14.65 -2.75
C ASP A 164 -7.63 -13.18 -2.41
N ASP A 165 -6.89 -12.22 -2.97
CA ASP A 165 -7.18 -10.79 -2.85
C ASP A 165 -8.47 -10.40 -3.60
N PHE A 166 -8.71 -10.96 -4.78
CA PHE A 166 -9.94 -10.71 -5.56
C PHE A 166 -11.14 -11.51 -5.09
N ASP A 167 -10.95 -12.57 -4.32
CA ASP A 167 -12.05 -13.38 -3.78
C ASP A 167 -12.89 -12.53 -2.79
N PRO A 168 -14.18 -12.31 -3.07
CA PRO A 168 -15.03 -11.47 -2.22
C PRO A 168 -15.19 -12.00 -0.79
N ASP A 169 -15.00 -13.29 -0.58
CA ASP A 169 -15.15 -13.93 0.73
C ASP A 169 -13.83 -13.95 1.52
N LYS A 170 -12.69 -13.74 0.85
CA LYS A 170 -11.37 -13.73 1.48
C LYS A 170 -10.80 -12.33 1.65
N ARG A 171 -10.58 -11.63 0.53
CA ARG A 171 -9.91 -10.32 0.52
C ARG A 171 -8.57 -10.33 1.26
N PHE A 172 -7.82 -11.40 1.09
CA PHE A 172 -6.54 -11.60 1.76
C PHE A 172 -5.44 -10.79 1.10
N ILE A 173 -4.54 -10.28 1.92
CA ILE A 173 -3.33 -9.57 1.48
C ILE A 173 -2.16 -10.53 1.64
N GLY A 174 -1.95 -11.40 0.64
CA GLY A 174 -0.88 -12.39 0.67
C GLY A 174 0.48 -11.78 0.34
N ASN A 175 1.48 -12.07 1.17
CA ASN A 175 2.89 -11.81 0.89
C ASN A 175 3.76 -12.95 1.39
N SER A 176 4.89 -13.19 0.72
CA SER A 176 5.91 -14.12 1.22
C SER A 176 7.31 -13.56 1.00
N ILE A 177 8.23 -13.91 1.91
CA ILE A 177 9.62 -13.48 1.84
C ILE A 177 10.53 -14.66 2.14
N GLN A 178 11.59 -14.77 1.34
CA GLN A 178 12.72 -15.66 1.59
C GLN A 178 14.03 -14.96 1.32
N VAL A 179 14.98 -15.06 2.26
CA VAL A 179 16.31 -14.46 2.15
C VAL A 179 17.33 -15.55 1.79
N HIS A 180 18.14 -15.28 0.78
CA HIS A 180 19.25 -16.13 0.35
C HIS A 180 20.58 -15.46 0.68
N PHE A 181 21.52 -16.23 1.17
CA PHE A 181 22.85 -15.75 1.57
C PHE A 181 23.92 -16.15 0.58
N THR A 182 25.03 -15.42 0.59
CA THR A 182 26.21 -15.64 -0.28
C THR A 182 26.90 -16.98 -0.04
N ASP A 183 26.71 -17.59 1.13
CA ASP A 183 27.21 -18.92 1.46
C ASP A 183 26.36 -20.08 0.91
N GLY A 184 25.30 -19.75 0.13
CA GLY A 184 24.37 -20.71 -0.45
C GLY A 184 23.25 -21.15 0.49
N THR A 185 23.23 -20.69 1.73
CA THR A 185 22.14 -20.97 2.68
C THR A 185 20.96 -20.00 2.44
N SER A 186 19.81 -20.32 3.01
CA SER A 186 18.64 -19.44 2.99
C SER A 186 17.87 -19.54 4.29
N THR A 187 17.06 -18.52 4.58
CA THR A 187 16.02 -18.60 5.61
C THR A 187 14.91 -19.54 5.20
N ARG A 188 14.06 -19.91 6.13
CA ARG A 188 12.74 -20.41 5.77
C ARG A 188 11.99 -19.37 4.92
N LYS A 189 11.12 -19.80 4.03
CA LYS A 189 10.15 -18.92 3.38
C LYS A 189 9.05 -18.62 4.40
N VAL A 190 8.86 -17.35 4.73
CA VAL A 190 7.73 -16.89 5.54
C VAL A 190 6.63 -16.45 4.59
N SER A 191 5.42 -16.93 4.79
CA SER A 191 4.24 -16.58 4.01
C SER A 191 3.10 -16.25 4.95
N ILE A 192 2.46 -15.12 4.74
CA ILE A 192 1.35 -14.63 5.57
C ILE A 192 0.26 -14.10 4.64
N ASP A 193 -0.96 -14.53 4.89
CA ASP A 193 -2.16 -14.18 4.15
C ASP A 193 -3.37 -14.07 5.09
N TYR A 194 -4.02 -12.91 5.15
CA TYR A 194 -5.29 -12.66 5.86
C TYR A 194 -5.94 -11.35 5.42
#